data_830ed13db03e7bb99c7e07ef2b397824
#
_entry.id   830ed13db03e7bb99c7e07ef2b397824
#
_cell.length_a   1.000
_cell.length_b   1.000
_cell.length_c   1.000
_cell.angle_alpha   90.00
_cell.angle_beta   90.00
_cell.angle_gamma   90.00
#
_symmetry.space_group_name_H-M   'P 1'
#
loop_
_entity.id
_entity.type
_entity.pdbx_description
1 polymer ?
#
loop_
_entity_poly.entity_id
_entity_poly.type
_entity_poly.pdbx_seq_one_letter_code
_entity_poly.pdbx_strand_id
1 'polypeptide(L)'
;MIEQGMEKEIINKKKKVLEFRHVSAYYKERSARKKVLDDVSFSLYEGEVVGLLGESGSGKSTLCKCVLGLLKECEGIVTHYTERPQMVFQDPYGSLNPRKTIGWILEEPLRVRKMGTKEERKARVLEMLETVHLSEELYSRYPRELSGGQRQRVSLAQALLTGTKFILLDEALSALDVTVQAQMIRLLKELQEKQNLCYLFVSHDLDVVSQICDRVFFIKDGKVIETTGAIESK
;
A
#
# COMPACT_ATOMS: atom_id res chain seq x y z
N MET A 1 4.17 15.63 27.49
CA MET A 1 5.10 14.58 27.98
C MET A 1 4.39 13.27 28.34
N ILE A 2 3.18 13.29 28.94
CA ILE A 2 2.45 12.04 29.30
C ILE A 2 1.89 11.34 28.04
N GLU A 3 1.34 12.07 27.09
CA GLU A 3 0.83 11.51 25.83
C GLU A 3 1.92 10.86 24.96
N GLN A 4 3.09 11.50 24.83
CA GLN A 4 4.24 10.93 24.09
C GLN A 4 4.80 9.67 24.76
N GLY A 5 4.65 9.53 26.07
CA GLY A 5 5.01 8.32 26.82
C GLY A 5 4.03 7.17 26.54
N MET A 6 2.74 7.45 26.52
CA MET A 6 1.68 6.46 26.23
C MET A 6 1.71 5.97 24.78
N GLU A 7 1.93 6.84 23.79
CA GLU A 7 2.08 6.45 22.40
C GLU A 7 3.29 5.53 22.17
N LYS A 8 4.44 5.86 22.78
CA LYS A 8 5.62 4.98 22.72
C LYS A 8 5.40 3.63 23.39
N GLU A 9 4.61 3.57 24.44
CA GLU A 9 4.28 2.33 25.15
C GLU A 9 3.29 1.46 24.39
N ILE A 10 2.35 2.07 23.66
CA ILE A 10 1.41 1.37 22.78
C ILE A 10 2.14 0.83 21.53
N ILE A 11 3.04 1.60 20.93
CA ILE A 11 3.86 1.17 19.78
C ILE A 11 4.77 0.00 20.18
N ASN A 12 5.29 -0.03 21.40
CA ASN A 12 6.18 -1.10 21.88
C ASN A 12 5.47 -2.47 22.03
N LYS A 13 4.12 -2.52 22.01
CA LYS A 13 3.32 -3.76 22.03
C LYS A 13 2.88 -4.26 20.67
N LYS A 14 2.93 -3.41 19.61
CA LYS A 14 2.54 -3.79 18.25
C LYS A 14 3.66 -4.61 17.57
N LYS A 15 3.29 -5.62 16.80
CA LYS A 15 4.27 -6.42 16.02
C LYS A 15 4.76 -5.63 14.83
N LYS A 16 6.07 -5.67 14.58
CA LYS A 16 6.64 -5.07 13.37
C LYS A 16 6.20 -5.83 12.12
N VAL A 17 5.97 -5.10 11.06
CA VAL A 17 5.67 -5.58 9.70
C VAL A 17 6.88 -5.39 8.80
N LEU A 18 7.53 -4.22 8.91
CA LEU A 18 8.69 -3.83 8.13
C LEU A 18 9.66 -3.06 9.02
N GLU A 19 10.95 -3.23 8.78
CA GLU A 19 11.99 -2.43 9.39
C GLU A 19 13.06 -2.06 8.36
N PHE A 20 13.37 -0.78 8.27
CA PHE A 20 14.51 -0.22 7.57
C PHE A 20 15.58 0.15 8.59
N ARG A 21 16.82 -0.29 8.37
CA ARG A 21 17.98 0.10 9.17
C ARG A 21 19.10 0.60 8.27
N HIS A 22 19.41 1.89 8.34
CA HIS A 22 20.49 2.55 7.62
C HIS A 22 20.46 2.27 6.10
N VAL A 23 19.26 2.35 5.50
CA VAL A 23 19.08 2.02 4.08
C VAL A 23 19.46 3.19 3.21
N SER A 24 20.44 2.99 2.33
CA SER A 24 20.79 3.89 1.23
C SER A 24 20.55 3.19 -0.10
N ALA A 25 19.98 3.92 -1.07
CA ALA A 25 19.62 3.36 -2.36
C ALA A 25 20.21 4.19 -3.52
N TYR A 26 20.63 3.47 -4.57
CA TYR A 26 21.37 4.04 -5.67
C TYR A 26 20.80 3.61 -7.02
N TYR A 27 21.03 4.45 -8.04
CA TYR A 27 20.86 4.11 -9.45
C TYR A 27 22.20 4.22 -10.16
N LYS A 28 22.44 3.31 -11.13
CA LYS A 28 23.61 3.40 -12.01
C LYS A 28 23.33 4.42 -13.10
N GLU A 29 24.14 5.46 -13.18
CA GLU A 29 24.19 6.43 -14.27
C GLU A 29 25.54 6.27 -14.99
N ARG A 30 25.55 5.74 -16.21
CA ARG A 30 26.72 5.50 -17.10
C ARG A 30 28.04 5.13 -16.38
N SER A 31 28.69 6.06 -15.68
CA SER A 31 29.96 5.87 -14.97
C SER A 31 29.91 6.18 -13.47
N ALA A 32 28.75 6.57 -12.92
CA ALA A 32 28.60 6.95 -11.52
C ALA A 32 27.40 6.25 -10.86
N ARG A 33 27.40 6.20 -9.53
CA ARG A 33 26.24 5.79 -8.71
C ARG A 33 25.58 7.06 -8.18
N LYS A 34 24.31 7.28 -8.52
CA LYS A 34 23.52 8.37 -7.96
C LYS A 34 22.78 7.87 -6.73
N LYS A 35 23.09 8.42 -5.57
CA LYS A 35 22.37 8.16 -4.33
C LYS A 35 21.02 8.85 -4.41
N VAL A 36 19.93 8.11 -4.08
CA VAL A 36 18.55 8.62 -4.06
C VAL A 36 17.92 8.48 -2.69
N LEU A 37 18.30 7.48 -1.89
CA LEU A 37 17.98 7.40 -0.48
C LEU A 37 19.28 7.46 0.32
N ASP A 38 19.25 8.16 1.45
CA ASP A 38 20.42 8.40 2.29
C ASP A 38 20.11 8.08 3.75
N ASP A 39 20.67 6.97 4.24
CA ASP A 39 20.62 6.54 5.64
C ASP A 39 19.20 6.50 6.26
N VAL A 40 18.25 5.90 5.54
CA VAL A 40 16.84 5.82 5.93
C VAL A 40 16.65 4.72 6.97
N SER A 41 16.04 5.08 8.12
CA SER A 41 15.70 4.14 9.19
C SER A 41 14.30 4.42 9.73
N PHE A 42 13.41 3.41 9.68
CA PHE A 42 12.07 3.46 10.26
C PHE A 42 11.48 2.06 10.43
N SER A 43 10.37 1.95 11.15
CA SER A 43 9.60 0.70 11.29
C SER A 43 8.12 0.94 11.04
N LEU A 44 7.45 -0.07 10.45
CA LEU A 44 5.99 -0.14 10.31
C LEU A 44 5.45 -1.29 11.16
N TYR A 45 4.23 -1.13 11.68
CA TYR A 45 3.62 -2.06 12.62
C TYR A 45 2.26 -2.57 12.12
N GLU A 46 1.81 -3.71 12.65
CA GLU A 46 0.47 -4.27 12.36
C GLU A 46 -0.63 -3.28 12.76
N GLY A 47 -1.66 -3.17 11.92
CA GLY A 47 -2.80 -2.29 12.14
C GLY A 47 -2.47 -0.80 12.12
N GLU A 48 -1.44 -0.38 11.37
CA GLU A 48 -1.00 0.99 11.26
C GLU A 48 -1.11 1.49 9.83
N VAL A 49 -1.56 2.72 9.66
CA VAL A 49 -1.54 3.43 8.37
C VAL A 49 -0.49 4.53 8.44
N VAL A 50 0.57 4.37 7.66
CA VAL A 50 1.66 5.35 7.58
C VAL A 50 1.64 6.07 6.24
N GLY A 51 1.53 7.39 6.27
CA GLY A 51 1.65 8.25 5.10
C GLY A 51 3.10 8.48 4.70
N LEU A 52 3.40 8.47 3.41
CA LEU A 52 4.69 8.89 2.85
C LEU A 52 4.47 10.08 1.92
N LEU A 53 4.85 11.25 2.38
CA LEU A 53 4.76 12.52 1.65
C LEU A 53 6.11 12.96 1.13
N GLY A 54 6.12 13.78 0.10
CA GLY A 54 7.31 14.40 -0.44
C GLY A 54 7.10 14.91 -1.86
N GLU A 55 7.96 15.82 -2.31
CA GLU A 55 7.92 16.39 -3.65
C GLU A 55 8.18 15.34 -4.74
N SER A 56 7.86 15.67 -6.00
CA SER A 56 8.24 14.83 -7.13
C SER A 56 9.75 14.71 -7.19
N GLY A 57 10.24 13.48 -7.39
CA GLY A 57 11.69 13.21 -7.43
C GLY A 57 12.39 13.11 -6.06
N SER A 58 11.70 13.27 -4.93
CA SER A 58 12.29 13.18 -3.59
C SER A 58 12.80 11.80 -3.19
N GLY A 59 12.37 10.73 -3.90
CA GLY A 59 12.78 9.36 -3.62
C GLY A 59 11.64 8.42 -3.20
N LYS A 60 10.37 8.86 -3.17
CA LYS A 60 9.20 8.02 -2.80
C LYS A 60 9.14 6.70 -3.55
N SER A 61 9.17 6.76 -4.88
CA SER A 61 9.13 5.54 -5.73
C SER A 61 10.36 4.66 -5.53
N THR A 62 11.51 5.22 -5.17
CA THR A 62 12.72 4.46 -4.84
C THR A 62 12.53 3.73 -3.51
N LEU A 63 11.97 4.40 -2.50
CA LEU A 63 11.64 3.79 -1.21
C LEU A 63 10.62 2.65 -1.40
N CYS A 64 9.58 2.85 -2.20
CA CYS A 64 8.61 1.81 -2.55
C CYS A 64 9.28 0.59 -3.19
N LYS A 65 10.22 0.81 -4.13
CA LYS A 65 10.99 -0.28 -4.75
C LYS A 65 11.88 -1.03 -3.74
N CYS A 66 12.47 -0.34 -2.76
CA CYS A 66 13.20 -0.97 -1.67
C CYS A 66 12.26 -1.81 -0.79
N VAL A 67 11.09 -1.27 -0.43
CA VAL A 67 10.05 -1.99 0.33
C VAL A 67 9.62 -3.27 -0.40
N LEU A 68 9.44 -3.21 -1.72
CA LEU A 68 9.04 -4.36 -2.55
C LEU A 68 10.20 -5.33 -2.83
N GLY A 69 11.44 -4.96 -2.50
CA GLY A 69 12.64 -5.73 -2.83
C GLY A 69 12.94 -5.75 -4.34
N LEU A 70 12.50 -4.74 -5.08
CA LEU A 70 12.68 -4.60 -6.53
C LEU A 70 13.96 -3.86 -6.91
N LEU A 71 14.56 -3.11 -5.98
CA LEU A 71 15.81 -2.39 -6.22
C LEU A 71 16.99 -3.18 -5.66
N LYS A 72 17.94 -3.53 -6.52
CA LYS A 72 19.11 -4.34 -6.16
C LYS A 72 20.24 -3.50 -5.52
N GLU A 73 20.37 -2.25 -5.94
CA GLU A 73 21.44 -1.35 -5.50
C GLU A 73 21.02 -0.64 -4.20
N CYS A 74 20.88 -1.43 -3.11
CA CYS A 74 20.57 -0.94 -1.77
C CYS A 74 21.66 -1.37 -0.80
N GLU A 75 22.08 -0.48 0.10
CA GLU A 75 22.92 -0.72 1.25
C GLU A 75 22.04 -0.64 2.52
N GLY A 76 22.49 -1.22 3.64
CA GLY A 76 21.68 -1.31 4.86
C GLY A 76 20.81 -2.57 4.90
N ILE A 77 19.81 -2.59 5.80
CA ILE A 77 19.00 -3.78 6.05
C ILE A 77 17.52 -3.42 5.92
N VAL A 78 16.81 -4.17 5.07
CA VAL A 78 15.34 -4.15 4.97
C VAL A 78 14.83 -5.51 5.44
N THR A 79 14.11 -5.51 6.57
CA THR A 79 13.57 -6.73 7.17
C THR A 79 12.05 -6.74 7.06
N HIS A 80 11.51 -7.77 6.43
CA HIS A 80 10.07 -8.06 6.43
C HIS A 80 9.76 -9.08 7.53
N TYR A 81 8.86 -8.76 8.43
CA TYR A 81 8.38 -9.66 9.50
C TYR A 81 7.09 -10.39 9.12
N THR A 82 6.47 -9.99 8.00
CA THR A 82 5.29 -10.63 7.38
C THR A 82 5.64 -11.02 5.94
N GLU A 83 4.66 -11.58 5.21
CA GLU A 83 4.80 -11.72 3.75
C GLU A 83 5.07 -10.35 3.11
N ARG A 84 5.81 -10.37 1.98
CA ARG A 84 6.11 -9.14 1.23
C ARG A 84 4.82 -8.40 0.88
N PRO A 85 4.83 -7.06 0.93
CA PRO A 85 3.66 -6.26 0.62
C PRO A 85 3.16 -6.51 -0.79
N GLN A 86 1.88 -6.30 -0.98
CA GLN A 86 1.30 -6.12 -2.29
C GLN A 86 1.18 -4.63 -2.58
N MET A 87 1.23 -4.26 -3.85
CA MET A 87 1.14 -2.87 -4.27
C MET A 87 -0.15 -2.62 -5.04
N VAL A 88 -0.84 -1.54 -4.67
CA VAL A 88 -1.97 -0.99 -5.42
C VAL A 88 -1.49 0.30 -6.07
N PHE A 89 -1.57 0.36 -7.39
CA PHE A 89 -1.04 1.45 -8.21
C PHE A 89 -2.06 2.57 -8.42
N GLN A 90 -1.55 3.75 -8.80
CA GLN A 90 -2.32 4.92 -9.20
C GLN A 90 -3.25 4.65 -10.40
N ASP A 91 -2.75 3.93 -11.41
CA ASP A 91 -3.53 3.55 -12.60
C ASP A 91 -4.00 2.09 -12.51
N PRO A 92 -5.23 1.86 -12.03
CA PRO A 92 -5.78 0.51 -11.97
C PRO A 92 -6.08 -0.07 -13.36
N TYR A 93 -6.24 0.77 -14.40
CA TYR A 93 -6.49 0.32 -15.75
C TYR A 93 -5.25 -0.36 -16.35
N GLY A 94 -4.07 0.22 -16.13
CA GLY A 94 -2.81 -0.37 -16.57
C GLY A 94 -2.40 -1.62 -15.78
N SER A 95 -2.91 -1.79 -14.55
CA SER A 95 -2.57 -2.93 -13.69
C SER A 95 -3.44 -4.17 -13.93
N LEU A 96 -4.67 -4.00 -14.42
CA LEU A 96 -5.61 -5.09 -14.70
C LEU A 96 -5.51 -5.56 -16.17
N ASN A 97 -5.40 -6.88 -16.39
CA ASN A 97 -5.35 -7.42 -17.76
C ASN A 97 -6.67 -7.18 -18.49
N PRO A 98 -6.72 -6.30 -19.53
CA PRO A 98 -7.97 -5.90 -20.18
C PRO A 98 -8.66 -7.03 -20.98
N ARG A 99 -7.94 -8.13 -21.25
CA ARG A 99 -8.44 -9.29 -22.00
C ARG A 99 -9.03 -10.37 -21.12
N LYS A 100 -9.02 -10.19 -19.80
CA LYS A 100 -9.50 -11.17 -18.81
C LYS A 100 -10.68 -10.62 -18.04
N THR A 101 -11.57 -11.50 -17.60
CA THR A 101 -12.67 -11.13 -16.71
C THR A 101 -12.16 -10.83 -15.30
N ILE A 102 -12.92 -10.07 -14.52
CA ILE A 102 -12.58 -9.74 -13.14
C ILE A 102 -12.39 -11.01 -12.30
N GLY A 103 -13.27 -12.00 -12.46
CA GLY A 103 -13.10 -13.29 -11.76
C GLY A 103 -11.78 -13.97 -12.11
N TRP A 104 -11.37 -13.97 -13.39
CA TRP A 104 -10.10 -14.55 -13.79
C TRP A 104 -8.91 -13.82 -13.15
N ILE A 105 -8.95 -12.47 -13.14
CA ILE A 105 -7.91 -11.60 -12.55
C ILE A 105 -7.81 -11.86 -11.05
N LEU A 106 -8.93 -11.88 -10.34
CA LEU A 106 -8.96 -12.10 -8.90
C LEU A 106 -8.58 -13.52 -8.49
N GLU A 107 -8.86 -14.54 -9.33
CA GLU A 107 -8.37 -15.89 -9.08
C GLU A 107 -6.88 -16.06 -9.30
N GLU A 108 -6.22 -15.18 -10.07
CA GLU A 108 -4.82 -15.33 -10.47
C GLU A 108 -3.86 -15.53 -9.27
N PRO A 109 -3.87 -14.68 -8.21
CA PRO A 109 -3.00 -14.87 -7.05
C PRO A 109 -3.27 -16.21 -6.34
N LEU A 110 -4.50 -16.67 -6.29
CA LEU A 110 -4.85 -17.95 -5.71
C LEU A 110 -4.34 -19.13 -6.55
N ARG A 111 -4.41 -19.01 -7.88
CA ARG A 111 -3.86 -20.03 -8.81
C ARG A 111 -2.35 -20.14 -8.72
N VAL A 112 -1.66 -18.99 -8.71
CA VAL A 112 -0.18 -18.95 -8.62
C VAL A 112 0.31 -19.59 -7.33
N ARG A 113 -0.40 -19.36 -6.23
CA ARG A 113 -0.10 -19.95 -4.92
C ARG A 113 -0.66 -21.38 -4.75
N LYS A 114 -1.33 -21.95 -5.77
CA LYS A 114 -1.96 -23.27 -5.74
C LYS A 114 -2.96 -23.45 -4.58
N MET A 115 -3.71 -22.40 -4.27
CA MET A 115 -4.66 -22.36 -3.15
C MET A 115 -6.02 -22.92 -3.59
N GLY A 116 -6.38 -24.09 -3.10
CA GLY A 116 -7.70 -24.70 -3.25
C GLY A 116 -8.07 -25.17 -4.66
N THR A 117 -9.23 -25.77 -4.78
CA THR A 117 -9.88 -26.17 -6.04
C THR A 117 -10.38 -24.96 -6.83
N LYS A 118 -10.87 -25.16 -8.04
CA LYS A 118 -11.46 -24.09 -8.87
C LYS A 118 -12.71 -23.50 -8.19
N GLU A 119 -13.54 -24.35 -7.61
CA GLU A 119 -14.77 -23.99 -6.91
C GLU A 119 -14.48 -23.18 -5.65
N GLU A 120 -13.49 -23.59 -4.86
CA GLU A 120 -13.04 -22.88 -3.66
C GLU A 120 -12.44 -21.51 -4.00
N ARG A 121 -11.65 -21.42 -5.07
CA ARG A 121 -11.11 -20.11 -5.53
C ARG A 121 -12.22 -19.17 -5.97
N LYS A 122 -13.21 -19.67 -6.72
CA LYS A 122 -14.38 -18.88 -7.12
C LYS A 122 -15.15 -18.37 -5.90
N ALA A 123 -15.42 -19.23 -4.91
CA ALA A 123 -16.09 -18.82 -3.68
C ALA A 123 -15.33 -17.70 -2.94
N ARG A 124 -14.01 -17.84 -2.77
CA ARG A 124 -13.17 -16.79 -2.16
C ARG A 124 -13.18 -15.48 -2.93
N VAL A 125 -13.23 -15.54 -4.26
CA VAL A 125 -13.32 -14.33 -5.10
C VAL A 125 -14.67 -13.63 -4.92
N LEU A 126 -15.77 -14.38 -4.86
CA LEU A 126 -17.09 -13.79 -4.62
C LEU A 126 -17.18 -13.15 -3.23
N GLU A 127 -16.69 -13.81 -2.19
CA GLU A 127 -16.58 -13.26 -0.84
C GLU A 127 -15.71 -11.99 -0.81
N MET A 128 -14.61 -11.98 -1.56
CA MET A 128 -13.73 -10.80 -1.64
C MET A 128 -14.39 -9.63 -2.39
N LEU A 129 -15.18 -9.89 -3.44
CA LEU A 129 -15.96 -8.84 -4.10
C LEU A 129 -16.93 -8.18 -3.12
N GLU A 130 -17.65 -8.96 -2.32
CA GLU A 130 -18.52 -8.44 -1.26
C GLU A 130 -17.70 -7.64 -0.22
N THR A 131 -16.56 -8.17 0.21
CA THR A 131 -15.65 -7.51 1.17
C THR A 131 -15.21 -6.12 0.72
N VAL A 132 -15.01 -5.90 -0.59
CA VAL A 132 -14.65 -4.59 -1.16
C VAL A 132 -15.87 -3.82 -1.67
N HIS A 133 -17.07 -4.18 -1.26
CA HIS A 133 -18.36 -3.56 -1.64
C HIS A 133 -18.58 -3.52 -3.15
N LEU A 134 -18.33 -4.64 -3.83
CA LEU A 134 -18.63 -4.85 -5.25
C LEU A 134 -19.65 -5.98 -5.42
N SER A 135 -20.55 -5.83 -6.40
CA SER A 135 -21.51 -6.88 -6.76
C SER A 135 -20.79 -8.10 -7.35
N GLU A 136 -21.27 -9.30 -7.02
CA GLU A 136 -20.81 -10.58 -7.58
C GLU A 136 -20.98 -10.65 -9.10
N GLU A 137 -21.91 -9.89 -9.69
CA GLU A 137 -22.11 -9.81 -11.14
C GLU A 137 -20.84 -9.34 -11.87
N LEU A 138 -19.98 -8.57 -11.20
CA LEU A 138 -18.72 -8.11 -11.77
C LEU A 138 -17.73 -9.24 -12.04
N TYR A 139 -17.92 -10.42 -11.45
CA TYR A 139 -17.07 -11.59 -11.67
C TYR A 139 -16.90 -11.92 -13.17
N SER A 140 -17.98 -11.80 -13.96
CA SER A 140 -17.98 -12.09 -15.39
C SER A 140 -17.68 -10.88 -16.30
N ARG A 141 -17.57 -9.67 -15.73
CA ARG A 141 -17.27 -8.44 -16.45
C ARG A 141 -15.77 -8.30 -16.78
N TYR A 142 -15.47 -7.43 -17.73
CA TYR A 142 -14.10 -7.05 -18.09
C TYR A 142 -13.73 -5.69 -17.48
N PRO A 143 -12.43 -5.38 -17.25
CA PRO A 143 -12.01 -4.11 -16.67
C PRO A 143 -12.56 -2.86 -17.36
N ARG A 144 -12.74 -2.90 -18.68
CA ARG A 144 -13.30 -1.78 -19.48
C ARG A 144 -14.76 -1.46 -19.13
N GLU A 145 -15.50 -2.40 -18.55
CA GLU A 145 -16.91 -2.24 -18.18
C GLU A 145 -17.10 -1.65 -16.80
N LEU A 146 -16.03 -1.46 -16.05
CA LEU A 146 -16.02 -0.95 -14.68
C LEU A 146 -15.71 0.55 -14.63
N SER A 147 -16.27 1.26 -13.63
CA SER A 147 -15.87 2.62 -13.31
C SER A 147 -14.44 2.67 -12.71
N GLY A 148 -13.83 3.84 -12.61
CA GLY A 148 -12.51 4.04 -11.99
C GLY A 148 -12.45 3.50 -10.56
N GLY A 149 -13.43 3.86 -9.72
CA GLY A 149 -13.51 3.39 -8.34
C GLY A 149 -13.75 1.90 -8.23
N GLN A 150 -14.54 1.29 -9.13
CA GLN A 150 -14.71 -0.16 -9.16
C GLN A 150 -13.40 -0.87 -9.52
N ARG A 151 -12.66 -0.39 -10.52
CA ARG A 151 -11.32 -0.93 -10.87
C ARG A 151 -10.35 -0.82 -9.70
N GLN A 152 -10.37 0.30 -8.97
CA GLN A 152 -9.50 0.48 -7.79
C GLN A 152 -9.83 -0.53 -6.69
N ARG A 153 -11.11 -0.78 -6.43
CA ARG A 153 -11.56 -1.82 -5.48
C ARG A 153 -11.17 -3.23 -5.94
N VAL A 154 -11.22 -3.51 -7.24
CA VAL A 154 -10.72 -4.79 -7.79
C VAL A 154 -9.22 -4.94 -7.59
N SER A 155 -8.42 -3.89 -7.81
CA SER A 155 -6.97 -3.93 -7.55
C SER A 155 -6.67 -4.17 -6.05
N LEU A 156 -7.44 -3.55 -5.16
CA LEU A 156 -7.35 -3.80 -3.72
C LEU A 156 -7.73 -5.24 -3.37
N ALA A 157 -8.83 -5.76 -3.93
CA ALA A 157 -9.27 -7.15 -3.75
C ALA A 157 -8.19 -8.15 -4.22
N GLN A 158 -7.54 -7.89 -5.35
CA GLN A 158 -6.45 -8.73 -5.86
C GLN A 158 -5.27 -8.77 -4.88
N ALA A 159 -4.91 -7.64 -4.28
CA ALA A 159 -3.88 -7.58 -3.25
C ALA A 159 -4.26 -8.39 -2.01
N LEU A 160 -5.49 -8.21 -1.52
CA LEU A 160 -6.02 -8.91 -0.31
C LEU A 160 -6.10 -10.43 -0.49
N LEU A 161 -6.47 -10.91 -1.68
CA LEU A 161 -6.53 -12.35 -1.99
C LEU A 161 -5.19 -13.07 -1.88
N THR A 162 -4.07 -12.35 -1.85
CA THR A 162 -2.77 -12.94 -1.54
C THR A 162 -2.61 -13.33 -0.07
N GLY A 163 -3.47 -12.83 0.83
CA GLY A 163 -3.36 -13.01 2.27
C GLY A 163 -2.33 -12.08 2.94
N THR A 164 -1.79 -11.11 2.22
CA THR A 164 -0.84 -10.15 2.79
C THR A 164 -1.48 -9.31 3.90
N LYS A 165 -0.69 -8.99 4.91
CA LYS A 165 -1.05 -8.03 5.97
C LYS A 165 -0.48 -6.64 5.74
N PHE A 166 0.33 -6.46 4.69
CA PHE A 166 0.97 -5.21 4.36
C PHE A 166 0.69 -4.81 2.91
N ILE A 167 0.06 -3.66 2.71
CA ILE A 167 -0.29 -3.12 1.39
C ILE A 167 0.38 -1.76 1.21
N LEU A 168 1.06 -1.59 0.09
CA LEU A 168 1.61 -0.33 -0.37
C LEU A 168 0.61 0.29 -1.34
N LEU A 169 0.13 1.49 -1.00
CA LEU A 169 -0.84 2.26 -1.78
C LEU A 169 -0.09 3.44 -2.41
N ASP A 170 0.29 3.32 -3.70
CA ASP A 170 1.07 4.35 -4.40
C ASP A 170 0.14 5.23 -5.22
N GLU A 171 -0.14 6.42 -4.70
CA GLU A 171 -1.08 7.41 -5.27
C GLU A 171 -2.44 6.79 -5.65
N ALA A 172 -2.85 5.75 -4.93
CA ALA A 172 -3.97 4.89 -5.29
C ALA A 172 -5.34 5.60 -5.33
N LEU A 173 -5.45 6.82 -4.79
CA LEU A 173 -6.69 7.60 -4.75
C LEU A 173 -6.64 8.86 -5.62
N SER A 174 -5.49 9.24 -6.16
CA SER A 174 -5.29 10.54 -6.82
C SER A 174 -6.09 10.73 -8.12
N ALA A 175 -6.45 9.63 -8.80
CA ALA A 175 -7.21 9.65 -10.05
C ALA A 175 -8.74 9.56 -9.84
N LEU A 176 -9.22 9.55 -8.59
CA LEU A 176 -10.62 9.41 -8.24
C LEU A 176 -11.26 10.78 -7.92
N ASP A 177 -12.54 10.93 -8.24
CA ASP A 177 -13.30 12.08 -7.77
C ASP A 177 -13.47 12.06 -6.24
N VAL A 178 -13.77 13.23 -5.64
CA VAL A 178 -13.82 13.43 -4.19
C VAL A 178 -14.81 12.46 -3.50
N THR A 179 -15.95 12.18 -4.14
CA THR A 179 -16.96 11.29 -3.57
C THR A 179 -16.46 9.84 -3.53
N VAL A 180 -15.88 9.36 -4.63
CA VAL A 180 -15.33 8.01 -4.73
C VAL A 180 -14.09 7.88 -3.83
N GLN A 181 -13.27 8.92 -3.73
CA GLN A 181 -12.12 8.99 -2.83
C GLN A 181 -12.54 8.80 -1.37
N ALA A 182 -13.58 9.54 -0.90
CA ALA A 182 -14.12 9.39 0.45
C ALA A 182 -14.66 7.97 0.73
N GLN A 183 -15.30 7.34 -0.27
CA GLN A 183 -15.75 5.95 -0.15
C GLN A 183 -14.57 4.97 -0.04
N MET A 184 -13.49 5.19 -0.79
CA MET A 184 -12.29 4.36 -0.72
C MET A 184 -11.57 4.50 0.62
N ILE A 185 -11.46 5.71 1.16
CA ILE A 185 -10.89 5.97 2.50
C ILE A 185 -11.66 5.18 3.57
N ARG A 186 -12.99 5.23 3.54
CA ARG A 186 -13.83 4.46 4.48
C ARG A 186 -13.59 2.95 4.35
N LEU A 187 -13.55 2.43 3.11
CA LEU A 187 -13.28 1.02 2.86
C LEU A 187 -11.90 0.60 3.38
N LEU A 188 -10.87 1.41 3.12
CA LEU A 188 -9.51 1.13 3.59
C LEU A 188 -9.42 1.08 5.11
N LYS A 189 -10.10 2.02 5.82
CA LYS A 189 -10.18 2.00 7.28
C LYS A 189 -10.92 0.77 7.80
N GLU A 190 -12.08 0.46 7.23
CA GLU A 190 -12.85 -0.73 7.60
C GLU A 190 -12.02 -2.02 7.46
N LEU A 191 -11.30 -2.18 6.34
CA LEU A 191 -10.44 -3.33 6.10
C LEU A 191 -9.24 -3.37 7.04
N GLN A 192 -8.64 -2.21 7.31
CA GLN A 192 -7.52 -2.08 8.25
C GLN A 192 -7.93 -2.51 9.66
N GLU A 193 -9.06 -2.04 10.17
CA GLU A 193 -9.58 -2.39 11.49
C GLU A 193 -9.97 -3.88 11.57
N LYS A 194 -10.75 -4.38 10.59
CA LYS A 194 -11.25 -5.77 10.59
C LYS A 194 -10.15 -6.82 10.42
N GLN A 195 -9.12 -6.52 9.63
CA GLN A 195 -8.09 -7.47 9.26
C GLN A 195 -6.71 -7.16 9.85
N ASN A 196 -6.60 -6.10 10.66
CA ASN A 196 -5.34 -5.62 11.25
C ASN A 196 -4.27 -5.36 10.18
N LEU A 197 -4.66 -4.72 9.05
CA LEU A 197 -3.77 -4.45 7.93
C LEU A 197 -2.84 -3.28 8.24
N CYS A 198 -1.61 -3.37 7.74
CA CYS A 198 -0.67 -2.25 7.69
C CYS A 198 -0.69 -1.64 6.29
N TYR A 199 -0.80 -0.30 6.20
CA TYR A 199 -0.67 0.41 4.94
C TYR A 199 0.54 1.34 4.95
N LEU A 200 1.30 1.33 3.85
CA LEU A 200 2.18 2.44 3.48
C LEU A 200 1.49 3.24 2.38
N PHE A 201 0.96 4.40 2.74
CA PHE A 201 0.14 5.25 1.89
C PHE A 201 0.97 6.38 1.29
N VAL A 202 1.34 6.25 0.02
CA VAL A 202 2.10 7.27 -0.71
C VAL A 202 1.13 8.24 -1.37
N SER A 203 1.25 9.53 -1.04
CA SER A 203 0.42 10.58 -1.61
C SER A 203 1.17 11.90 -1.63
N HIS A 204 0.70 12.83 -2.45
CA HIS A 204 1.04 14.24 -2.39
C HIS A 204 -0.10 15.10 -1.83
N ASP A 205 -1.25 14.50 -1.55
CA ASP A 205 -2.47 15.12 -1.03
C ASP A 205 -2.51 15.04 0.50
N LEU A 206 -2.28 16.18 1.15
CA LEU A 206 -2.28 16.31 2.60
C LEU A 206 -3.67 16.06 3.22
N ASP A 207 -4.74 16.46 2.53
CA ASP A 207 -6.10 16.31 3.04
C ASP A 207 -6.48 14.81 3.12
N VAL A 208 -6.08 14.03 2.12
CA VAL A 208 -6.26 12.58 2.13
C VAL A 208 -5.44 11.92 3.22
N VAL A 209 -4.16 12.29 3.34
CA VAL A 209 -3.25 11.72 4.33
C VAL A 209 -3.73 12.00 5.75
N SER A 210 -4.17 13.22 6.04
CA SER A 210 -4.70 13.61 7.36
C SER A 210 -5.94 12.82 7.78
N GLN A 211 -6.73 12.36 6.79
CA GLN A 211 -7.94 11.60 7.05
C GLN A 211 -7.69 10.12 7.37
N ILE A 212 -6.61 9.52 6.88
CA ILE A 212 -6.43 8.07 6.97
C ILE A 212 -5.19 7.64 7.75
N CYS A 213 -4.12 8.46 7.78
CA CYS A 213 -2.84 8.04 8.33
C CYS A 213 -2.73 8.29 9.84
N ASP A 214 -2.20 7.31 10.56
CA ASP A 214 -1.87 7.40 11.99
C ASP A 214 -0.54 8.15 12.20
N ARG A 215 0.42 7.95 11.29
CA ARG A 215 1.76 8.59 11.29
C ARG A 215 2.12 9.03 9.89
N VAL A 216 2.97 10.03 9.78
CA VAL A 216 3.43 10.56 8.48
C VAL A 216 4.93 10.68 8.43
N PHE A 217 5.49 10.19 7.34
CA PHE A 217 6.88 10.39 6.95
C PHE A 217 6.97 11.41 5.83
N PHE A 218 7.88 12.36 5.96
CA PHE A 218 8.28 13.25 4.87
C PHE A 218 9.59 12.76 4.29
N ILE A 219 9.65 12.60 2.97
CA ILE A 219 10.89 12.33 2.27
C ILE A 219 11.35 13.59 1.54
N LYS A 220 12.55 14.06 1.89
CA LYS A 220 13.22 15.20 1.26
C LYS A 220 14.71 14.89 1.09
N ASP A 221 15.22 15.16 -0.11
CA ASP A 221 16.64 14.93 -0.46
C ASP A 221 17.13 13.52 -0.09
N GLY A 222 16.27 12.52 -0.30
CA GLY A 222 16.55 11.11 0.00
C GLY A 222 16.53 10.73 1.48
N LYS A 223 16.22 11.66 2.38
CA LYS A 223 16.08 11.40 3.83
C LYS A 223 14.63 11.34 4.24
N VAL A 224 14.32 10.46 5.18
CA VAL A 224 12.98 10.31 5.75
C VAL A 224 12.96 10.96 7.12
N ILE A 225 12.00 11.87 7.33
CA ILE A 225 11.75 12.55 8.59
C ILE A 225 10.35 12.16 9.05
N GLU A 226 10.25 11.61 10.25
CA GLU A 226 8.96 11.31 10.88
C GLU A 226 8.39 12.57 11.52
N THR A 227 7.12 12.86 11.22
CA THR A 227 6.39 13.94 11.89
C THR A 227 5.52 13.30 12.97
N THR A 228 5.88 13.52 14.22
CA THR A 228 5.04 13.23 15.38
C THR A 228 4.13 14.42 15.62
N GLY A 229 2.86 14.30 15.28
CA GLY A 229 1.84 15.31 15.52
C GLY A 229 0.70 15.19 14.52
N ALA A 230 -0.54 15.33 14.98
CA ALA A 230 -1.69 15.47 14.10
C ALA A 230 -1.38 16.58 13.06
N ILE A 231 -1.59 16.28 11.79
CA ILE A 231 -1.54 17.30 10.75
C ILE A 231 -2.71 18.22 11.04
N GLU A 232 -2.46 19.33 11.76
CA GLU A 232 -3.48 20.38 11.89
C GLU A 232 -3.76 20.91 10.49
N SER A 233 -4.94 20.59 9.98
CA SER A 233 -5.51 21.22 8.79
C SER A 233 -5.68 22.70 9.09
N LYS A 234 -4.89 23.55 8.42
CA LYS A 234 -5.10 24.99 8.38
C LYS A 234 -6.29 25.33 7.50
#